data_21d3e1ce4d9ed4d32ba1b46616a53746
#
_entry.id   21d3e1ce4d9ed4d32ba1b46616a53746
#
_cell.length_a   1.000
_cell.length_b   1.000
_cell.length_c   1.000
_cell.angle_alpha   90.00
_cell.angle_beta   90.00
_cell.angle_gamma   90.00
#
_symmetry.space_group_name_H-M   'P 1'
#
loop_
_entity.id
_entity.type
_entity.pdbx_description
1 polymer ?
#
loop_
_entity_poly.entity_id
_entity_poly.type
_entity_poly.pdbx_seq_one_letter_code
_entity_poly.pdbx_strand_id
1 'polypeptide(L)'
;MQKMMLRIKFRYAFYGKTEHSFESGIMKIKVIQRDTEVQMKEIKLKAMAKINLGLDVTRKREDGYHEVRMIMQSINMYDQIRLSPLEEPQIRVKTNVSFLPVNEDNLVYKAAKLLMDEFQVTSGVEIDLRKFIPTAAGMGGGSSDAAAVLVGVNRMFQLGLTKRELMERSVAIGADVPFCVLRGTALAEGIGEILTPLPSLPKCFV
;
A
#
# COMPACT_ATOMS: atom_id res chain seq x y z
N MET A 1 27.70 -42.87 4.79
CA MET A 1 27.74 -41.59 5.51
C MET A 1 27.32 -40.47 4.54
N GLN A 2 26.04 -40.15 4.54
CA GLN A 2 25.45 -39.10 3.66
C GLN A 2 25.54 -37.76 4.37
N LYS A 3 26.24 -36.78 3.78
CA LYS A 3 26.21 -35.38 4.19
C LYS A 3 24.91 -34.74 3.74
N MET A 4 23.99 -34.53 4.66
CA MET A 4 22.79 -33.75 4.46
C MET A 4 23.17 -32.27 4.46
N MET A 5 23.22 -31.62 3.27
CA MET A 5 23.40 -30.19 3.14
C MET A 5 22.04 -29.49 3.38
N LEU A 6 21.89 -28.91 4.56
CA LEU A 6 20.77 -28.04 4.89
C LEU A 6 20.98 -26.68 4.20
N ARG A 7 20.26 -26.41 3.10
CA ARG A 7 20.21 -25.09 2.47
C ARG A 7 19.16 -24.23 3.20
N ILE A 8 19.60 -23.47 4.18
CA ILE A 8 18.78 -22.41 4.77
C ILE A 8 18.96 -21.16 3.89
N LYS A 9 17.92 -20.76 3.15
CA LYS A 9 17.88 -19.47 2.47
C LYS A 9 17.50 -18.40 3.49
N PHE A 10 18.50 -17.77 4.13
CA PHE A 10 18.29 -16.51 4.82
C PHE A 10 18.22 -15.36 3.80
N ARG A 11 17.05 -14.78 3.63
CA ARG A 11 16.86 -13.53 2.89
C ARG A 11 16.51 -12.43 3.90
N TYR A 12 17.51 -12.07 4.72
CA TYR A 12 17.46 -10.84 5.52
C TYR A 12 18.71 -10.03 5.21
N ALA A 13 18.48 -8.81 4.69
CA ALA A 13 19.55 -7.83 4.54
C ALA A 13 19.90 -7.30 5.94
N PHE A 14 20.95 -7.83 6.56
CA PHE A 14 21.52 -7.29 7.78
C PHE A 14 22.42 -6.10 7.44
N TYR A 15 21.98 -4.89 7.74
CA TYR A 15 22.86 -3.75 7.94
C TYR A 15 23.28 -3.69 9.42
N GLY A 16 24.34 -4.41 9.79
CA GLY A 16 24.94 -4.40 11.10
C GLY A 16 26.43 -4.68 11.00
N LYS A 17 27.28 -3.87 11.65
CA LYS A 17 28.71 -4.18 11.80
C LYS A 17 28.85 -5.41 12.70
N THR A 18 29.44 -6.47 12.19
CA THR A 18 29.85 -7.66 12.95
C THR A 18 31.28 -7.45 13.44
N GLU A 19 31.52 -7.51 14.75
CA GLU A 19 32.85 -7.65 15.31
C GLU A 19 33.19 -9.14 15.46
N HIS A 20 34.31 -9.55 14.91
CA HIS A 20 34.82 -10.91 15.00
C HIS A 20 35.91 -10.95 16.07
N SER A 21 35.76 -11.81 17.06
CA SER A 21 36.83 -12.19 17.98
C SER A 21 37.10 -13.67 17.87
N PHE A 22 38.40 -14.04 17.72
CA PHE A 22 38.85 -15.42 17.71
C PHE A 22 39.45 -15.75 19.08
N GLU A 23 38.87 -16.72 19.76
CA GLU A 23 39.53 -17.44 20.87
C GLU A 23 39.25 -18.93 20.72
N SER A 24 40.35 -19.70 20.74
CA SER A 24 40.38 -21.16 20.86
C SER A 24 39.47 -21.96 19.92
N GLY A 25 39.58 -21.76 18.60
CA GLY A 25 39.01 -22.68 17.59
C GLY A 25 37.49 -22.75 17.46
N ILE A 26 36.74 -21.96 18.21
CA ILE A 26 35.27 -21.86 18.12
C ILE A 26 34.89 -20.41 17.80
N MET A 27 34.27 -20.21 16.63
CA MET A 27 33.76 -18.90 16.24
C MET A 27 32.49 -18.57 17.05
N LYS A 28 32.63 -17.70 18.05
CA LYS A 28 31.49 -17.13 18.75
C LYS A 28 31.02 -15.87 18.00
N ILE A 29 29.87 -15.98 17.32
CA ILE A 29 29.19 -14.80 16.72
C ILE A 29 28.45 -14.12 17.85
N LYS A 30 28.95 -12.97 18.32
CA LYS A 30 28.21 -12.09 19.22
C LYS A 30 27.31 -11.22 18.37
N VAL A 31 26.05 -11.60 18.27
CA VAL A 31 25.02 -10.72 17.68
C VAL A 31 24.82 -9.56 18.65
N ILE A 32 25.35 -8.39 18.31
CA ILE A 32 25.01 -7.17 19.03
C ILE A 32 23.60 -6.80 18.58
N GLN A 33 22.61 -7.21 19.36
CA GLN A 33 21.29 -6.62 19.28
C GLN A 33 21.46 -5.13 19.60
N ARG A 34 21.50 -4.29 18.57
CA ARG A 34 21.19 -2.89 18.76
C ARG A 34 19.70 -2.82 18.93
N ASP A 35 19.24 -2.56 20.13
CA ASP A 35 17.92 -2.01 20.40
C ASP A 35 17.88 -0.60 19.80
N THR A 36 17.88 -0.50 18.48
CA THR A 36 17.38 0.68 17.80
C THR A 36 15.87 0.56 17.90
N GLU A 37 15.28 1.13 18.94
CA GLU A 37 13.89 1.54 18.88
C GLU A 37 13.74 2.35 17.59
N VAL A 38 13.25 1.71 16.54
CA VAL A 38 12.83 2.41 15.32
C VAL A 38 11.64 3.23 15.75
N GLN A 39 11.88 4.46 16.14
CA GLN A 39 10.84 5.40 16.51
C GLN A 39 9.95 5.59 15.28
N MET A 40 8.85 4.84 15.23
CA MET A 40 7.88 4.90 14.14
C MET A 40 7.31 6.32 14.10
N LYS A 41 7.59 7.03 13.01
CA LYS A 41 7.20 8.44 12.87
C LYS A 41 5.84 8.54 12.19
N GLU A 42 5.10 9.58 12.54
CA GLU A 42 3.89 9.98 11.82
C GLU A 42 4.19 10.16 10.31
N ILE A 43 3.29 9.66 9.47
CA ILE A 43 3.39 9.77 8.00
C ILE A 43 2.17 10.52 7.48
N LYS A 44 2.40 11.55 6.67
CA LYS A 44 1.36 12.32 5.97
C LYS A 44 1.41 12.01 4.47
N LEU A 45 0.25 11.74 3.89
CA LEU A 45 0.11 11.36 2.48
C LEU A 45 -1.05 12.12 1.84
N LYS A 46 -0.93 12.33 0.53
CA LYS A 46 -2.00 12.83 -0.33
C LYS A 46 -2.58 11.65 -1.12
N ALA A 47 -3.87 11.40 -0.96
CA ALA A 47 -4.62 10.41 -1.73
C ALA A 47 -5.22 11.12 -2.95
N MET A 48 -4.55 11.02 -4.11
CA MET A 48 -4.90 11.78 -5.31
C MET A 48 -6.14 11.20 -5.99
N ALA A 49 -7.10 12.04 -6.36
CA ALA A 49 -8.24 11.65 -7.18
C ALA A 49 -7.82 11.19 -8.57
N LYS A 50 -8.70 10.45 -9.25
CA LYS A 50 -8.57 10.07 -10.66
C LYS A 50 -9.79 10.48 -11.45
N ILE A 51 -9.60 10.64 -12.75
CA ILE A 51 -10.67 10.73 -13.74
C ILE A 51 -10.40 9.74 -14.86
N ASN A 52 -11.43 9.42 -15.62
CA ASN A 52 -11.31 8.69 -16.88
C ASN A 52 -11.39 9.70 -18.03
N LEU A 53 -10.31 9.80 -18.82
CA LEU A 53 -10.27 10.67 -20.01
C LEU A 53 -11.06 10.05 -21.17
N GLY A 54 -11.16 8.74 -21.20
CA GLY A 54 -11.97 7.94 -22.11
C GLY A 54 -12.28 6.61 -21.45
N LEU A 55 -13.45 6.06 -21.72
CA LEU A 55 -13.91 4.77 -21.20
C LEU A 55 -14.75 4.08 -22.25
N ASP A 56 -14.35 2.88 -22.66
CA ASP A 56 -15.12 1.96 -23.47
C ASP A 56 -15.44 0.70 -22.65
N VAL A 57 -16.69 0.26 -22.71
CA VAL A 57 -17.11 -1.04 -22.20
C VAL A 57 -17.08 -2.00 -23.37
N THR A 58 -16.12 -2.91 -23.38
CA THR A 58 -15.86 -3.78 -24.56
C THR A 58 -16.67 -5.06 -24.52
N ARG A 59 -16.92 -5.61 -23.31
CA ARG A 59 -17.65 -6.86 -23.16
C ARG A 59 -18.25 -6.99 -21.75
N LYS A 60 -19.42 -7.63 -21.65
CA LYS A 60 -19.93 -8.14 -20.37
C LYS A 60 -19.34 -9.53 -20.12
N ARG A 61 -18.80 -9.75 -18.93
CA ARG A 61 -18.21 -11.01 -18.49
C ARG A 61 -19.25 -11.92 -17.83
N GLU A 62 -18.97 -13.20 -17.77
CA GLU A 62 -19.84 -14.19 -17.12
C GLU A 62 -19.86 -14.02 -15.58
N ASP A 63 -18.79 -13.46 -15.00
CA ASP A 63 -18.68 -13.16 -13.57
C ASP A 63 -19.45 -11.89 -13.12
N GLY A 64 -20.21 -11.27 -14.05
CA GLY A 64 -21.01 -10.08 -13.80
C GLY A 64 -20.27 -8.76 -13.96
N TYR A 65 -18.94 -8.78 -14.09
CA TYR A 65 -18.13 -7.61 -14.41
C TYR A 65 -18.20 -7.24 -15.89
N HIS A 66 -17.70 -6.07 -16.23
CA HIS A 66 -17.52 -5.63 -17.60
C HIS A 66 -16.05 -5.51 -17.93
N GLU A 67 -15.65 -6.01 -19.08
CA GLU A 67 -14.34 -5.65 -19.62
C GLU A 67 -14.38 -4.21 -20.10
N VAL A 68 -13.40 -3.46 -19.66
CA VAL A 68 -13.28 -2.03 -19.98
C VAL A 68 -11.93 -1.75 -20.63
N ARG A 69 -11.89 -0.68 -21.39
CA ARG A 69 -10.67 -0.06 -21.88
C ARG A 69 -10.76 1.43 -21.63
N MET A 70 -9.91 1.94 -20.76
CA MET A 70 -10.01 3.33 -20.32
C MET A 70 -8.66 3.97 -20.12
N ILE A 71 -8.60 5.30 -20.33
CA ILE A 71 -7.43 6.09 -19.99
C ILE A 71 -7.70 6.78 -18.67
N MET A 72 -6.97 6.36 -17.64
CA MET A 72 -7.07 6.93 -16.30
C MET A 72 -6.02 8.00 -16.09
N GLN A 73 -6.40 9.08 -15.42
CA GLN A 73 -5.52 10.21 -15.10
C GLN A 73 -5.66 10.61 -13.64
N SER A 74 -4.53 10.68 -12.91
CA SER A 74 -4.50 11.29 -11.58
C SER A 74 -4.58 12.80 -11.70
N ILE A 75 -5.40 13.43 -10.84
CA ILE A 75 -5.57 14.89 -10.80
C ILE A 75 -5.15 15.47 -9.46
N ASN A 76 -4.88 16.78 -9.41
CA ASN A 76 -4.41 17.45 -8.19
C ASN A 76 -5.57 17.88 -7.27
N MET A 77 -6.55 17.00 -7.11
CA MET A 77 -7.52 17.01 -6.03
C MET A 77 -7.20 15.81 -5.14
N TYR A 78 -7.18 15.97 -3.82
CA TYR A 78 -6.73 14.87 -2.95
C TYR A 78 -7.36 14.91 -1.56
N ASP A 79 -7.53 13.73 -0.99
CA ASP A 79 -7.78 13.55 0.43
C ASP A 79 -6.45 13.53 1.19
N GLN A 80 -6.50 13.83 2.47
CA GLN A 80 -5.32 13.81 3.32
C GLN A 80 -5.38 12.59 4.25
N ILE A 81 -4.32 11.83 4.26
CA ILE A 81 -4.14 10.68 5.16
C ILE A 81 -2.99 11.00 6.10
N ARG A 82 -3.24 10.82 7.40
CA ARG A 82 -2.22 10.82 8.43
C ARG A 82 -2.23 9.47 9.13
N LEU A 83 -1.08 8.83 9.16
CA LEU A 83 -0.85 7.59 9.89
C LEU A 83 0.00 7.87 11.12
N SER A 84 -0.47 7.44 12.27
CA SER A 84 0.26 7.52 13.53
C SER A 84 0.41 6.12 14.11
N PRO A 85 1.59 5.72 14.59
CA PRO A 85 1.79 4.41 15.18
C PRO A 85 1.04 4.28 16.50
N LEU A 86 0.59 3.07 16.83
CA LEU A 86 0.03 2.69 18.12
C LEU A 86 0.85 1.53 18.69
N GLU A 87 1.00 1.49 20.00
CA GLU A 87 1.71 0.41 20.68
C GLU A 87 0.91 -0.90 20.61
N GLU A 88 -0.41 -0.82 20.83
CA GLU A 88 -1.30 -1.97 20.76
C GLU A 88 -1.59 -2.37 19.30
N PRO A 89 -1.68 -3.67 18.95
CA PRO A 89 -1.93 -4.16 17.60
C PRO A 89 -3.39 -3.93 17.19
N GLN A 90 -3.76 -2.69 16.93
CA GLN A 90 -5.10 -2.30 16.51
C GLN A 90 -5.04 -1.34 15.32
N ILE A 91 -6.11 -1.34 14.52
CA ILE A 91 -6.34 -0.35 13.47
C ILE A 91 -7.46 0.57 13.93
N ARG A 92 -7.16 1.86 14.06
CA ARG A 92 -8.12 2.88 14.43
C ARG A 92 -8.30 3.86 13.30
N VAL A 93 -9.54 4.06 12.85
CA VAL A 93 -9.86 5.01 11.78
C VAL A 93 -10.60 6.20 12.36
N LYS A 94 -10.21 7.40 11.95
CA LYS A 94 -10.91 8.66 12.20
C LYS A 94 -11.18 9.35 10.86
N THR A 95 -12.32 10.04 10.74
CA THR A 95 -12.67 10.79 9.52
C THR A 95 -13.48 12.02 9.86
N ASN A 96 -13.44 13.03 8.98
CA ASN A 96 -14.28 14.22 9.05
C ASN A 96 -15.67 14.01 8.43
N VAL A 97 -16.01 12.82 7.96
CA VAL A 97 -17.28 12.50 7.28
C VAL A 97 -18.03 11.47 8.12
N SER A 98 -19.12 11.90 8.78
CA SER A 98 -19.83 11.11 9.78
C SER A 98 -20.53 9.86 9.25
N PHE A 99 -20.89 9.81 7.97
CA PHE A 99 -21.55 8.64 7.36
C PHE A 99 -20.57 7.58 6.85
N LEU A 100 -19.26 7.85 6.83
CA LEU A 100 -18.28 6.83 6.45
C LEU A 100 -18.00 5.89 7.62
N PRO A 101 -17.98 4.57 7.37
CA PRO A 101 -17.62 3.60 8.42
C PRO A 101 -16.18 3.82 8.90
N VAL A 102 -15.93 3.55 10.17
CA VAL A 102 -14.60 3.62 10.80
C VAL A 102 -14.09 2.23 11.20
N ASN A 103 -14.74 1.20 10.74
CA ASN A 103 -14.45 -0.22 10.96
C ASN A 103 -13.95 -0.90 9.67
N GLU A 104 -14.00 -2.23 9.65
CA GLU A 104 -13.56 -3.07 8.54
C GLU A 104 -14.32 -2.88 7.21
N ASP A 105 -15.44 -2.18 7.20
CA ASP A 105 -16.15 -1.83 5.96
C ASP A 105 -15.44 -0.70 5.20
N ASN A 106 -14.60 0.08 5.87
CA ASN A 106 -13.84 1.16 5.25
C ASN A 106 -12.64 0.60 4.47
N LEU A 107 -12.43 1.08 3.24
CA LEU A 107 -11.31 0.64 2.39
C LEU A 107 -9.95 0.97 3.00
N VAL A 108 -9.80 2.05 3.78
CA VAL A 108 -8.54 2.36 4.46
C VAL A 108 -8.23 1.37 5.57
N TYR A 109 -9.27 0.88 6.28
CA TYR A 109 -9.11 -0.19 7.27
C TYR A 109 -8.67 -1.48 6.59
N LYS A 110 -9.38 -1.88 5.51
CA LYS A 110 -9.03 -3.08 4.71
C LYS A 110 -7.59 -3.03 4.20
N ALA A 111 -7.16 -1.86 3.73
CA ALA A 111 -5.81 -1.66 3.22
C ALA A 111 -4.73 -1.85 4.30
N ALA A 112 -4.94 -1.28 5.48
CA ALA A 112 -4.03 -1.48 6.61
C ALA A 112 -4.02 -2.93 7.06
N LYS A 113 -5.22 -3.52 7.26
CA LYS A 113 -5.39 -4.90 7.71
C LYS A 113 -4.70 -5.90 6.77
N LEU A 114 -4.86 -5.73 5.45
CA LEU A 114 -4.26 -6.60 4.43
C LEU A 114 -2.74 -6.75 4.64
N LEU A 115 -2.02 -5.65 4.80
CA LEU A 115 -0.57 -5.69 4.98
C LEU A 115 -0.17 -6.09 6.41
N MET A 116 -0.87 -5.59 7.41
CA MET A 116 -0.55 -5.90 8.81
C MET A 116 -0.73 -7.38 9.11
N ASP A 117 -1.77 -8.02 8.58
CA ASP A 117 -2.01 -9.46 8.74
C ASP A 117 -0.96 -10.29 7.96
N GLU A 118 -0.70 -9.94 6.68
CA GLU A 118 0.26 -10.66 5.84
C GLU A 118 1.68 -10.65 6.44
N PHE A 119 2.09 -9.51 7.01
CA PHE A 119 3.43 -9.32 7.57
C PHE A 119 3.50 -9.52 9.09
N GLN A 120 2.40 -9.96 9.72
CA GLN A 120 2.32 -10.22 11.15
C GLN A 120 2.82 -9.04 12.00
N VAL A 121 2.38 -7.83 11.63
CA VAL A 121 2.75 -6.60 12.33
C VAL A 121 2.19 -6.62 13.75
N THR A 122 3.05 -6.48 14.75
CA THR A 122 2.70 -6.59 16.19
C THR A 122 2.32 -5.28 16.85
N SER A 123 2.47 -4.15 16.16
CA SER A 123 2.04 -2.82 16.59
C SER A 123 0.83 -2.35 15.77
N GLY A 124 0.18 -1.26 16.21
CA GLY A 124 -1.02 -0.76 15.56
C GLY A 124 -0.80 0.51 14.74
N VAL A 125 -1.87 0.98 14.10
CA VAL A 125 -1.90 2.22 13.34
C VAL A 125 -3.20 2.98 13.55
N GLU A 126 -3.10 4.27 13.81
CA GLU A 126 -4.22 5.21 13.71
C GLU A 126 -4.19 5.89 12.34
N ILE A 127 -5.32 5.88 11.64
CA ILE A 127 -5.53 6.47 10.32
C ILE A 127 -6.48 7.65 10.48
N ASP A 128 -5.98 8.89 10.36
CA ASP A 128 -6.83 10.10 10.29
C ASP A 128 -7.04 10.45 8.81
N LEU A 129 -8.26 10.19 8.32
CA LEU A 129 -8.69 10.40 6.95
C LEU A 129 -9.49 11.70 6.86
N ARG A 130 -8.96 12.69 6.14
CA ARG A 130 -9.62 13.96 5.82
C ARG A 130 -10.07 13.98 4.37
N LYS A 131 -11.40 13.86 4.17
CA LYS A 131 -12.03 13.81 2.86
C LYS A 131 -12.25 15.20 2.28
N PHE A 132 -11.83 15.38 1.05
CA PHE A 132 -12.06 16.56 0.19
C PHE A 132 -12.55 16.14 -1.20
N ILE A 133 -12.23 14.91 -1.65
CA ILE A 133 -12.76 14.34 -2.89
C ILE A 133 -14.25 14.02 -2.65
N PRO A 134 -15.17 14.50 -3.50
CA PRO A 134 -16.58 14.18 -3.37
C PRO A 134 -16.82 12.67 -3.36
N THR A 135 -17.62 12.20 -2.40
CA THR A 135 -17.99 10.78 -2.32
C THR A 135 -18.93 10.39 -3.44
N ALA A 136 -18.77 9.18 -3.98
CA ALA A 136 -19.58 8.63 -5.07
C ALA A 136 -19.54 9.43 -6.38
N ALA A 137 -18.57 10.30 -6.58
CA ALA A 137 -18.42 11.12 -7.79
C ALA A 137 -17.66 10.44 -8.95
N GLY A 138 -17.38 9.15 -8.86
CA GLY A 138 -16.58 8.45 -9.90
C GLY A 138 -15.09 8.79 -9.91
N MET A 139 -14.62 9.59 -8.95
CA MET A 139 -13.24 10.11 -8.89
C MET A 139 -12.26 9.21 -8.11
N GLY A 140 -12.68 8.00 -7.75
CA GLY A 140 -11.84 7.01 -7.09
C GLY A 140 -11.37 7.39 -5.67
N GLY A 141 -12.09 8.28 -4.95
CA GLY A 141 -11.67 8.79 -3.65
C GLY A 141 -11.36 7.69 -2.64
N GLY A 142 -12.27 6.73 -2.44
CA GLY A 142 -12.05 5.60 -1.52
C GLY A 142 -10.88 4.70 -1.92
N SER A 143 -10.74 4.42 -3.22
CA SER A 143 -9.62 3.64 -3.78
C SER A 143 -8.29 4.37 -3.60
N SER A 144 -8.30 5.68 -3.75
CA SER A 144 -7.14 6.54 -3.54
C SER A 144 -6.70 6.57 -2.07
N ASP A 145 -7.68 6.64 -1.16
CA ASP A 145 -7.44 6.58 0.28
C ASP A 145 -6.79 5.24 0.66
N ALA A 146 -7.35 4.12 0.18
CA ALA A 146 -6.80 2.79 0.39
C ALA A 146 -5.37 2.65 -0.15
N ALA A 147 -5.12 3.14 -1.38
CA ALA A 147 -3.79 3.14 -1.98
C ALA A 147 -2.77 3.95 -1.15
N ALA A 148 -3.18 5.12 -0.63
CA ALA A 148 -2.32 5.92 0.24
C ALA A 148 -2.01 5.20 1.54
N VAL A 149 -2.99 4.50 2.14
CA VAL A 149 -2.77 3.69 3.36
C VAL A 149 -1.83 2.52 3.08
N LEU A 150 -1.98 1.78 1.97
CA LEU A 150 -1.04 0.71 1.58
C LEU A 150 0.40 1.23 1.53
N VAL A 151 0.62 2.35 0.83
CA VAL A 151 1.95 2.97 0.73
C VAL A 151 2.46 3.43 2.09
N GLY A 152 1.58 4.00 2.92
CA GLY A 152 1.93 4.50 4.23
C GLY A 152 2.30 3.40 5.22
N VAL A 153 1.50 2.34 5.28
CA VAL A 153 1.73 1.15 6.13
C VAL A 153 3.03 0.45 5.73
N ASN A 154 3.25 0.25 4.40
CA ASN A 154 4.51 -0.29 3.89
C ASN A 154 5.74 0.51 4.36
N ARG A 155 5.65 1.85 4.35
CA ARG A 155 6.72 2.74 4.82
C ARG A 155 6.87 2.73 6.33
N MET A 156 5.76 2.82 7.08
CA MET A 156 5.74 2.90 8.54
C MET A 156 6.37 1.68 9.17
N PHE A 157 5.99 0.50 8.70
CA PHE A 157 6.45 -0.79 9.22
C PHE A 157 7.62 -1.38 8.42
N GLN A 158 8.19 -0.62 7.47
CA GLN A 158 9.35 -1.00 6.67
C GLN A 158 9.22 -2.39 6.03
N LEU A 159 8.03 -2.69 5.47
CA LEU A 159 7.72 -4.00 4.91
C LEU A 159 8.52 -4.35 3.65
N GLY A 160 9.15 -3.36 3.03
CA GLY A 160 10.05 -3.54 1.89
C GLY A 160 9.35 -3.83 0.56
N LEU A 161 8.03 -3.67 0.48
CA LEU A 161 7.27 -3.90 -0.74
C LEU A 161 7.57 -2.84 -1.80
N THR A 162 7.78 -3.31 -3.02
CA THR A 162 7.87 -2.48 -4.21
C THR A 162 6.49 -1.94 -4.61
N LYS A 163 6.47 -0.91 -5.44
CA LYS A 163 5.23 -0.35 -5.99
C LYS A 163 4.40 -1.41 -6.72
N ARG A 164 5.04 -2.29 -7.48
CA ARG A 164 4.40 -3.39 -8.19
C ARG A 164 3.73 -4.37 -7.24
N GLU A 165 4.43 -4.81 -6.22
CA GLU A 165 3.89 -5.73 -5.21
C GLU A 165 2.72 -5.14 -4.43
N LEU A 166 2.72 -3.82 -4.19
CA LEU A 166 1.56 -3.13 -3.62
C LEU A 166 0.37 -3.11 -4.58
N MET A 167 0.60 -2.87 -5.88
CA MET A 167 -0.45 -2.90 -6.90
C MET A 167 -1.09 -4.29 -6.99
N GLU A 168 -0.30 -5.35 -7.04
CA GLU A 168 -0.78 -6.74 -7.12
C GLU A 168 -1.70 -7.09 -5.94
N ARG A 169 -1.33 -6.71 -4.71
CA ARG A 169 -2.14 -6.93 -3.51
C ARG A 169 -3.40 -6.08 -3.47
N SER A 170 -3.32 -4.88 -4.00
CA SER A 170 -4.39 -3.90 -3.92
C SER A 170 -5.64 -4.26 -4.73
N VAL A 171 -5.53 -5.17 -5.71
CA VAL A 171 -6.67 -5.70 -6.49
C VAL A 171 -7.75 -6.29 -5.57
N ALA A 172 -7.34 -6.95 -4.48
CA ALA A 172 -8.27 -7.52 -3.50
C ALA A 172 -9.13 -6.49 -2.76
N ILE A 173 -8.72 -5.21 -2.78
CA ILE A 173 -9.45 -4.10 -2.13
C ILE A 173 -10.43 -3.46 -3.12
N GLY A 174 -10.03 -3.34 -4.39
CA GLY A 174 -10.88 -2.78 -5.45
C GLY A 174 -10.12 -2.53 -6.75
N ALA A 175 -10.83 -2.57 -7.87
CA ALA A 175 -10.26 -2.51 -9.23
C ALA A 175 -9.48 -1.21 -9.52
N ASP A 176 -9.89 -0.07 -8.93
CA ASP A 176 -9.22 1.22 -9.12
C ASP A 176 -7.99 1.42 -8.21
N VAL A 177 -7.82 0.59 -7.15
CA VAL A 177 -6.75 0.78 -6.16
C VAL A 177 -5.36 0.63 -6.77
N PRO A 178 -5.11 -0.34 -7.67
CA PRO A 178 -3.82 -0.46 -8.37
C PRO A 178 -3.43 0.82 -9.11
N PHE A 179 -4.38 1.45 -9.83
CA PHE A 179 -4.11 2.72 -10.50
C PHE A 179 -3.78 3.84 -9.50
N CYS A 180 -4.50 3.91 -8.37
CA CYS A 180 -4.23 4.91 -7.34
C CYS A 180 -2.84 4.71 -6.67
N VAL A 181 -2.31 3.48 -6.64
CA VAL A 181 -0.91 3.19 -6.26
C VAL A 181 0.04 3.62 -7.38
N LEU A 182 -0.30 3.30 -8.65
CA LEU A 182 0.53 3.64 -9.82
C LEU A 182 0.66 5.14 -9.99
N ARG A 183 -0.46 5.86 -10.03
CA ARG A 183 -0.58 7.30 -10.32
C ARG A 183 -0.14 7.68 -11.74
N GLY A 184 -0.36 8.93 -12.09
CA GLY A 184 0.00 9.47 -13.41
C GLY A 184 -1.10 9.23 -14.44
N THR A 185 -0.70 8.83 -15.67
CA THR A 185 -1.58 8.47 -16.77
C THR A 185 -1.36 7.01 -17.11
N ALA A 186 -2.43 6.23 -17.26
CA ALA A 186 -2.34 4.82 -17.67
C ALA A 186 -3.53 4.40 -18.53
N LEU A 187 -3.27 3.48 -19.46
CA LEU A 187 -4.28 2.64 -20.07
C LEU A 187 -4.64 1.56 -19.05
N ALA A 188 -5.93 1.42 -18.74
CA ALA A 188 -6.46 0.39 -17.88
C ALA A 188 -7.37 -0.54 -18.68
N GLU A 189 -7.13 -1.83 -18.59
CA GLU A 189 -7.85 -2.90 -19.28
C GLU A 189 -8.30 -3.97 -18.28
N GLY A 190 -9.01 -5.02 -18.74
CA GLY A 190 -9.63 -6.01 -17.87
C GLY A 190 -10.86 -5.41 -17.18
N ILE A 191 -10.95 -5.49 -15.85
CA ILE A 191 -11.94 -4.76 -15.04
C ILE A 191 -11.39 -3.40 -14.54
N GLY A 192 -10.20 -2.98 -15.02
CA GLY A 192 -9.48 -1.75 -14.67
C GLY A 192 -8.14 -1.99 -13.95
N GLU A 193 -7.76 -3.24 -13.72
CA GLU A 193 -6.58 -3.65 -12.95
C GLU A 193 -5.32 -3.85 -13.80
N ILE A 194 -5.47 -4.09 -15.11
CA ILE A 194 -4.34 -4.27 -16.04
C ILE A 194 -3.88 -2.89 -16.50
N LEU A 195 -2.75 -2.44 -15.98
CA LEU A 195 -2.30 -1.06 -16.15
C LEU A 195 -1.04 -0.97 -17.01
N THR A 196 -1.14 -0.22 -18.10
CA THR A 196 0.00 0.17 -18.94
C THR A 196 0.24 1.67 -18.77
N PRO A 197 1.38 2.09 -18.16
CA PRO A 197 1.71 3.50 -18.02
C PRO A 197 1.77 4.21 -19.39
N LEU A 198 1.22 5.41 -19.45
CA LEU A 198 1.25 6.29 -20.62
C LEU A 198 2.08 7.54 -20.31
N PRO A 199 2.52 8.27 -21.34
CA PRO A 199 3.14 9.57 -21.16
C PRO A 199 2.25 10.51 -20.34
N SER A 200 2.87 11.26 -19.43
CA SER A 200 2.13 12.26 -18.62
C SER A 200 1.54 13.35 -19.50
N LEU A 201 0.31 13.73 -19.21
CA LEU A 201 -0.28 14.91 -19.82
C LEU A 201 0.45 16.19 -19.39
N PRO A 202 0.51 17.22 -20.26
CA PRO A 202 0.96 18.54 -19.86
C PRO A 202 0.03 19.09 -18.76
N LYS A 203 0.51 20.07 -17.98
CA LYS A 203 -0.32 20.75 -17.00
C LYS A 203 -1.50 21.41 -17.70
N CYS A 204 -2.70 21.03 -17.30
CA CYS A 204 -3.95 21.59 -17.82
C CYS A 204 -5.00 21.67 -16.69
N PHE A 205 -6.03 22.46 -16.91
CA PHE A 205 -7.23 22.47 -16.06
C PHE A 205 -8.19 21.36 -16.52
N VAL A 206 -8.89 20.78 -15.58
CA VAL A 206 -9.93 19.76 -15.78
C VAL A 206 -11.24 20.29 -15.22
#